data_ea986a0967c0a283d1a4e1f6768f95d9
#
_entry.id   ea986a0967c0a283d1a4e1f6768f95d9
#
_cell.length_a   1.000
_cell.length_b   1.000
_cell.length_c   1.000
_cell.angle_alpha   90.00
_cell.angle_beta   90.00
_cell.angle_gamma   90.00
#
_symmetry.space_group_name_H-M   'P 1'
#
loop_
_entity.id
_entity.type
_entity.pdbx_description
1 polymer ?
#
loop_
_entity_poly.entity_id
_entity_poly.type
_entity_poly.pdbx_seq_one_letter_code
_entity_poly.pdbx_strand_id
1 'polypeptide(L)'
;MQHSAARIWALFQDYERWTDYAPMVKRVDVLWPGDENHNGRLRRVIYQMPFGREGSALELVTDVEPERGYTYTMIGKAAGNDQTGKIRLEPIGPNRTRFHFEERYHLTKAPWKWFEGPIYGFINKKNVESMRRAGEWLSAHPEYRSDLVEHEAPAQKHAET
;
A
#
# COMPACT_ATOMS: atom_id res chain seq x y z
N MET A 1 -5.15 8.34 -8.64
CA MET A 1 -5.76 9.01 -7.48
C MET A 1 -5.68 10.52 -7.68
N GLN A 2 -6.68 11.29 -7.23
CA GLN A 2 -6.73 12.76 -7.33
C GLN A 2 -6.11 13.41 -6.08
N HIS A 3 -4.89 13.00 -5.73
CA HIS A 3 -4.14 13.46 -4.56
C HIS A 3 -2.66 13.46 -4.87
N SER A 4 -1.88 14.31 -4.17
CA SER A 4 -0.42 14.34 -4.29
C SER A 4 0.20 13.02 -3.83
N ALA A 5 1.36 12.68 -4.35
CA ALA A 5 2.08 11.47 -3.95
C ALA A 5 2.45 11.50 -2.47
N ALA A 6 2.82 12.67 -1.95
CA ALA A 6 3.14 12.87 -0.54
C ALA A 6 1.96 12.53 0.39
N ARG A 7 0.74 12.98 0.09
CA ARG A 7 -0.45 12.64 0.88
C ARG A 7 -0.81 11.17 0.82
N ILE A 8 -0.72 10.55 -0.37
CA ILE A 8 -0.96 9.12 -0.53
C ILE A 8 0.09 8.33 0.25
N TRP A 9 1.35 8.74 0.16
CA TRP A 9 2.45 8.14 0.90
C TRP A 9 2.22 8.19 2.41
N ALA A 10 1.87 9.37 2.94
CA ALA A 10 1.57 9.56 4.36
C ALA A 10 0.46 8.62 4.82
N LEU A 11 -0.63 8.47 4.05
CA LEU A 11 -1.72 7.54 4.38
C LEU A 11 -1.24 6.08 4.40
N PHE A 12 -0.37 5.69 3.48
CA PHE A 12 0.15 4.32 3.42
C PHE A 12 1.14 4.00 4.55
N GLN A 13 1.78 5.03 5.13
CA GLN A 13 2.64 4.87 6.30
C GLN A 13 1.87 4.96 7.64
N ASP A 14 0.65 5.46 7.62
CA ASP A 14 -0.25 5.54 8.77
C ASP A 14 -1.05 4.23 8.91
N TYR A 15 -0.42 3.24 9.55
CA TYR A 15 -1.00 1.90 9.66
C TYR A 15 -2.28 1.84 10.51
N GLU A 16 -2.50 2.80 11.38
CA GLU A 16 -3.75 2.91 12.14
C GLU A 16 -4.94 3.17 11.22
N ARG A 17 -4.71 3.90 10.13
CA ARG A 17 -5.71 4.22 9.11
C ARG A 17 -5.99 3.11 8.12
N TRP A 18 -5.16 2.07 8.08
CA TRP A 18 -5.39 0.97 7.13
C TRP A 18 -6.75 0.31 7.29
N THR A 19 -7.27 0.26 8.50
CA THR A 19 -8.62 -0.28 8.78
C THR A 19 -9.74 0.55 8.15
N ASP A 20 -9.52 1.83 7.90
CA ASP A 20 -10.52 2.75 7.37
C ASP A 20 -10.76 2.52 5.87
N TYR A 21 -9.72 2.12 5.14
CA TYR A 21 -9.81 1.97 3.68
C TYR A 21 -9.49 0.56 3.16
N ALA A 22 -8.79 -0.27 3.89
CA ALA A 22 -8.44 -1.63 3.49
C ALA A 22 -9.34 -2.67 4.18
N PRO A 23 -10.45 -3.09 3.56
CA PRO A 23 -11.53 -3.84 4.23
C PRO A 23 -11.12 -5.23 4.71
N MET A 24 -9.98 -5.74 4.23
CA MET A 24 -9.44 -7.02 4.71
C MET A 24 -8.47 -6.85 5.88
N VAL A 25 -8.00 -5.64 6.15
CA VAL A 25 -7.02 -5.41 7.22
C VAL A 25 -7.76 -5.11 8.53
N LYS A 26 -7.41 -5.84 9.57
CA LYS A 26 -7.89 -5.60 10.94
C LYS A 26 -6.93 -4.77 11.77
N ARG A 27 -5.65 -5.02 11.60
CA ARG A 27 -4.59 -4.34 12.35
C ARG A 27 -3.24 -4.56 11.68
N VAL A 28 -2.36 -3.60 11.88
CA VAL A 28 -0.94 -3.72 11.52
C VAL A 28 -0.10 -3.46 12.76
N ASP A 29 0.74 -4.41 13.12
CA ASP A 29 1.70 -4.29 14.21
C ASP A 29 3.10 -4.08 13.63
N VAL A 30 3.75 -2.97 13.92
CA VAL A 30 5.15 -2.76 13.57
C VAL A 30 6.02 -3.48 14.59
N LEU A 31 6.74 -4.51 14.14
CA LEU A 31 7.63 -5.31 14.99
C LEU A 31 9.04 -4.76 15.01
N TRP A 32 9.48 -4.17 13.91
CA TRP A 32 10.74 -3.48 13.76
C TRP A 32 10.54 -2.27 12.83
N PRO A 33 10.94 -1.07 13.22
CA PRO A 33 10.67 0.16 12.46
C PRO A 33 11.48 0.28 11.17
N GLY A 34 12.59 -0.46 11.01
CA GLY A 34 13.54 -0.27 9.93
C GLY A 34 14.50 0.90 10.19
N ASP A 35 15.17 1.35 9.15
CA ASP A 35 15.99 2.55 9.17
C ASP A 35 15.15 3.85 9.16
N GLU A 36 15.78 5.00 9.05
CA GLU A 36 15.14 6.32 9.02
C GLU A 36 14.13 6.49 7.88
N ASN A 37 14.30 5.79 6.78
CA ASN A 37 13.38 5.75 5.64
C ASN A 37 12.40 4.57 5.72
N HIS A 38 12.43 3.83 6.83
CA HIS A 38 11.61 2.63 7.04
C HIS A 38 12.00 1.41 6.19
N ASN A 39 13.17 1.44 5.55
CA ASN A 39 13.69 0.29 4.84
C ASN A 39 14.13 -0.78 5.85
N GLY A 40 13.83 -2.04 5.58
CA GLY A 40 14.01 -3.12 6.54
C GLY A 40 12.91 -3.20 7.63
N ARG A 41 11.83 -2.40 7.51
CA ARG A 41 10.70 -2.47 8.45
C ARG A 41 10.08 -3.86 8.41
N LEU A 42 9.88 -4.43 9.59
CA LEU A 42 9.13 -5.68 9.77
C LEU A 42 7.78 -5.36 10.39
N ARG A 43 6.71 -5.75 9.71
CA ARG A 43 5.34 -5.58 10.20
C ARG A 43 4.56 -6.88 10.15
N ARG A 44 3.62 -7.03 11.07
CA ARG A 44 2.62 -8.09 11.04
C ARG A 44 1.29 -7.48 10.62
N VAL A 45 0.73 -7.96 9.54
CA VAL A 45 -0.60 -7.57 9.09
C VAL A 45 -1.60 -8.65 9.48
N ILE A 46 -2.65 -8.27 10.18
CA ILE A 46 -3.75 -9.15 10.58
C ILE A 46 -4.90 -8.93 9.61
N TYR A 47 -5.33 -9.99 8.96
CA TYR A 47 -6.39 -9.96 7.94
C TYR A 47 -7.67 -10.61 8.44
N GLN A 48 -8.80 -10.02 8.02
CA GLN A 48 -10.09 -10.69 8.10
C GLN A 48 -10.22 -11.67 6.95
N MET A 49 -10.24 -12.94 7.28
CA MET A 49 -10.47 -14.02 6.34
C MET A 49 -11.96 -14.35 6.23
N PRO A 50 -12.39 -15.04 5.15
CA PRO A 50 -13.76 -15.54 5.03
C PRO A 50 -14.19 -16.35 6.27
N PHE A 51 -15.50 -16.36 6.55
CA PHE A 51 -16.12 -17.07 7.68
C PHE A 51 -15.66 -16.60 9.06
N GLY A 52 -15.29 -15.33 9.19
CA GLY A 52 -14.93 -14.73 10.48
C GLY A 52 -13.56 -15.15 11.02
N ARG A 53 -12.77 -15.87 10.24
CA ARG A 53 -11.41 -16.27 10.62
C ARG A 53 -10.45 -15.10 10.52
N GLU A 54 -9.35 -15.21 11.25
CA GLU A 54 -8.22 -14.29 11.13
C GLU A 54 -7.03 -15.00 10.49
N GLY A 55 -6.35 -14.28 9.62
CA GLY A 55 -5.04 -14.66 9.11
C GLY A 55 -4.01 -13.61 9.48
N SER A 56 -2.76 -13.96 9.45
CA SER A 56 -1.68 -12.98 9.62
C SER A 56 -0.53 -13.26 8.68
N ALA A 57 0.12 -12.18 8.25
CA ALA A 57 1.34 -12.23 7.48
C ALA A 57 2.42 -11.38 8.15
N LEU A 58 3.66 -11.87 8.11
CA LEU A 58 4.83 -11.08 8.40
C LEU A 58 5.36 -10.52 7.08
N GLU A 59 5.54 -9.22 7.01
CA GLU A 59 6.01 -8.53 5.82
C GLU A 59 7.29 -7.77 6.14
N LEU A 60 8.32 -8.05 5.37
CA LEU A 60 9.56 -7.28 5.35
C LEU A 60 9.47 -6.24 4.24
N VAL A 61 9.55 -4.98 4.61
CA VAL A 61 9.51 -3.84 3.68
C VAL A 61 10.93 -3.47 3.27
N THR A 62 11.17 -3.40 1.97
CA THR A 62 12.46 -3.08 1.37
C THR A 62 12.31 -2.10 0.22
N ASP A 63 13.43 -1.64 -0.33
CA ASP A 63 13.47 -0.73 -1.49
C ASP A 63 12.58 0.49 -1.29
N VAL A 64 12.62 1.05 -0.09
CA VAL A 64 11.78 2.20 0.27
C VAL A 64 12.35 3.47 -0.36
N GLU A 65 11.57 4.07 -1.23
CA GLU A 65 11.77 5.40 -1.80
C GLU A 65 10.63 6.29 -1.30
N PRO A 66 10.85 7.19 -0.33
CA PRO A 66 9.81 8.05 0.20
C PRO A 66 9.03 8.77 -0.92
N GLU A 67 7.70 8.78 -0.79
CA GLU A 67 6.76 9.33 -1.78
C GLU A 67 6.78 8.69 -3.18
N ARG A 68 7.61 7.67 -3.38
CA ARG A 68 7.74 6.94 -4.64
C ARG A 68 7.27 5.50 -4.54
N GLY A 69 7.51 4.84 -3.42
CA GLY A 69 7.04 3.47 -3.23
C GLY A 69 7.94 2.60 -2.37
N TYR A 70 7.63 1.33 -2.34
CA TYR A 70 8.39 0.31 -1.64
C TYR A 70 8.05 -1.09 -2.17
N THR A 71 8.90 -2.03 -1.85
CA THR A 71 8.67 -3.47 -2.01
C THR A 71 8.34 -4.06 -0.64
N TYR A 72 7.50 -5.09 -0.59
CA TYR A 72 7.36 -5.92 0.60
C TYR A 72 7.41 -7.39 0.22
N THR A 73 7.99 -8.19 1.09
CA THR A 73 8.06 -9.64 0.94
C THR A 73 7.46 -10.30 2.17
N MET A 74 6.54 -11.24 1.96
CA MET A 74 6.04 -12.06 3.06
C MET A 74 7.12 -13.03 3.51
N ILE A 75 7.40 -13.03 4.81
CA ILE A 75 8.40 -13.91 5.41
C ILE A 75 7.73 -14.89 6.36
N GLY A 76 8.35 -16.05 6.52
CA GLY A 76 7.88 -17.10 7.41
C GLY A 76 7.02 -18.16 6.72
N LYS A 77 6.52 -19.12 7.52
CA LYS A 77 5.79 -20.30 7.02
C LYS A 77 4.30 -20.06 6.79
N ALA A 78 3.83 -18.82 6.82
CA ALA A 78 2.44 -18.52 6.59
C ALA A 78 2.04 -19.01 5.20
N ALA A 79 1.27 -20.07 5.15
CA ALA A 79 0.59 -20.63 4.00
C ALA A 79 1.46 -21.21 2.86
N GLY A 80 2.79 -21.29 2.98
CA GLY A 80 3.65 -21.80 1.90
C GLY A 80 3.56 -20.92 0.64
N ASN A 81 3.54 -19.64 0.83
CA ASN A 81 3.46 -18.64 -0.22
C ASN A 81 4.78 -17.90 -0.29
N ASP A 82 5.33 -17.82 -1.49
CA ASP A 82 6.31 -16.83 -1.84
C ASP A 82 5.53 -15.62 -2.37
N GLN A 83 5.34 -14.61 -1.53
CA GLN A 83 4.58 -13.42 -1.91
C GLN A 83 5.47 -12.21 -1.81
N THR A 84 5.49 -11.45 -2.88
CA THR A 84 6.17 -10.16 -2.97
C THR A 84 5.22 -9.17 -3.61
N GLY A 85 5.09 -8.00 -3.00
CA GLY A 85 4.32 -6.90 -3.56
C GLY A 85 5.19 -5.66 -3.75
N LYS A 86 4.91 -4.91 -4.80
CA LYS A 86 5.56 -3.65 -5.12
C LYS A 86 4.53 -2.56 -5.31
N ILE A 87 4.71 -1.48 -4.59
CA ILE A 87 3.90 -0.26 -4.70
C ILE A 87 4.77 0.81 -5.32
N ARG A 88 4.24 1.52 -6.31
CA ARG A 88 4.89 2.68 -6.90
C ARG A 88 3.88 3.81 -7.11
N LEU A 89 4.28 5.01 -6.70
CA LEU A 89 3.56 6.26 -6.89
C LEU A 89 4.28 7.07 -7.97
N GLU A 90 3.56 7.40 -9.03
CA GLU A 90 4.05 8.22 -10.13
C GLU A 90 3.25 9.53 -10.14
N PRO A 91 3.83 10.66 -9.68
CA PRO A 91 3.19 11.95 -9.79
C PRO A 91 2.95 12.31 -11.26
N ILE A 92 1.73 12.65 -11.62
CA ILE A 92 1.34 13.10 -12.97
C ILE A 92 0.74 14.50 -12.96
N GLY A 93 0.87 15.20 -11.83
CA GLY A 93 0.45 16.57 -11.56
C GLY A 93 0.51 16.86 -10.06
N PRO A 94 0.38 18.12 -9.64
CA PRO A 94 0.51 18.54 -8.23
C PRO A 94 -0.39 17.73 -7.28
N ASN A 95 -1.65 17.56 -7.66
CA ASN A 95 -2.65 16.81 -6.90
C ASN A 95 -3.14 15.58 -7.66
N ARG A 96 -2.25 14.94 -8.43
CA ARG A 96 -2.62 13.79 -9.25
C ARG A 96 -1.50 12.78 -9.33
N THR A 97 -1.78 11.56 -8.88
CA THR A 97 -0.80 10.47 -8.82
C THR A 97 -1.36 9.22 -9.47
N ARG A 98 -0.57 8.60 -10.33
CA ARG A 98 -0.81 7.26 -10.83
C ARG A 98 -0.26 6.27 -9.82
N PHE A 99 -1.11 5.35 -9.40
CA PHE A 99 -0.75 4.28 -8.49
C PHE A 99 -0.51 3.00 -9.27
N HIS A 100 0.64 2.37 -9.04
CA HIS A 100 0.98 1.06 -9.57
C HIS A 100 1.11 0.08 -8.42
N PHE A 101 0.48 -1.06 -8.56
CA PHE A 101 0.56 -2.16 -7.63
C PHE A 101 0.83 -3.45 -8.39
N GLU A 102 1.93 -4.08 -8.06
CA GLU A 102 2.29 -5.39 -8.57
C GLU A 102 2.38 -6.34 -7.39
N GLU A 103 1.71 -7.47 -7.49
CA GLU A 103 1.79 -8.51 -6.48
C GLU A 103 2.04 -9.85 -7.17
N ARG A 104 3.03 -10.57 -6.66
CA ARG A 104 3.36 -11.91 -7.10
C ARG A 104 3.21 -12.83 -5.90
N TYR A 105 2.45 -13.87 -6.06
CA TYR A 105 2.39 -14.94 -5.08
C TYR A 105 2.25 -16.29 -5.74
N HIS A 106 2.74 -17.31 -5.07
CA HIS A 106 2.66 -18.68 -5.53
C HIS A 106 2.22 -19.57 -4.41
N LEU A 107 1.12 -20.29 -4.62
CA LEU A 107 0.59 -21.24 -3.65
C LEU A 107 1.26 -22.58 -3.82
N THR A 108 2.12 -22.97 -2.88
CA THR A 108 2.94 -24.19 -2.98
C THR A 108 2.26 -25.42 -2.38
N LYS A 109 1.24 -25.23 -1.52
CA LYS A 109 0.59 -26.34 -0.79
C LYS A 109 -0.74 -26.75 -1.41
N ALA A 110 -0.92 -28.04 -1.64
CA ALA A 110 -2.23 -28.63 -1.93
C ALA A 110 -3.15 -28.54 -0.67
N PRO A 111 -4.47 -28.38 -0.83
CA PRO A 111 -5.19 -28.26 -2.09
C PRO A 111 -5.19 -26.84 -2.70
N TRP A 112 -4.66 -25.82 -2.01
CA TRP A 112 -4.74 -24.40 -2.36
C TRP A 112 -4.13 -24.07 -3.73
N LYS A 113 -3.10 -24.83 -4.13
CA LYS A 113 -2.47 -24.69 -5.45
C LYS A 113 -3.49 -24.79 -6.60
N TRP A 114 -4.53 -25.60 -6.46
CA TRP A 114 -5.55 -25.77 -7.51
C TRP A 114 -6.54 -24.62 -7.58
N PHE A 115 -6.61 -23.81 -6.53
CA PHE A 115 -7.49 -22.65 -6.41
C PHE A 115 -6.75 -21.31 -6.57
N GLU A 116 -5.50 -21.35 -7.04
CA GLU A 116 -4.66 -20.15 -7.16
C GLU A 116 -5.33 -19.04 -7.98
N GLY A 117 -5.90 -19.37 -9.15
CA GLY A 117 -6.57 -18.40 -10.00
C GLY A 117 -7.77 -17.69 -9.33
N PRO A 118 -8.76 -18.45 -8.79
CA PRO A 118 -9.87 -17.85 -8.03
C PRO A 118 -9.42 -17.03 -6.82
N ILE A 119 -8.42 -17.49 -6.07
CA ILE A 119 -7.86 -16.77 -4.92
C ILE A 119 -7.22 -15.46 -5.38
N TYR A 120 -6.44 -15.51 -6.46
CA TYR A 120 -5.86 -14.32 -7.07
C TYR A 120 -6.91 -13.29 -7.47
N GLY A 121 -7.94 -13.71 -8.19
CA GLY A 121 -9.02 -12.83 -8.59
C GLY A 121 -9.72 -12.17 -7.41
N PHE A 122 -9.93 -12.90 -6.32
CA PHE A 122 -10.51 -12.35 -5.08
C PHE A 122 -9.58 -11.32 -4.43
N ILE A 123 -8.30 -11.64 -4.24
CA ILE A 123 -7.31 -10.74 -3.62
C ILE A 123 -7.16 -9.47 -4.46
N ASN A 124 -6.98 -9.61 -5.77
CA ASN A 124 -6.84 -8.47 -6.68
C ASN A 124 -8.06 -7.53 -6.62
N LYS A 125 -9.27 -8.08 -6.60
CA LYS A 125 -10.50 -7.28 -6.43
C LYS A 125 -10.48 -6.50 -5.11
N LYS A 126 -10.00 -7.11 -4.02
CA LYS A 126 -9.91 -6.46 -2.71
C LYS A 126 -8.82 -5.38 -2.68
N ASN A 127 -7.70 -5.61 -3.34
CA ASN A 127 -6.65 -4.60 -3.46
C ASN A 127 -7.15 -3.37 -4.26
N VAL A 128 -7.83 -3.58 -5.39
CA VAL A 128 -8.44 -2.49 -6.16
C VAL A 128 -9.47 -1.73 -5.33
N GLU A 129 -10.32 -2.44 -4.58
CA GLU A 129 -11.29 -1.82 -3.68
C GLU A 129 -10.61 -0.98 -2.60
N SER A 130 -9.53 -1.48 -1.98
CA SER A 130 -8.76 -0.75 -0.97
C SER A 130 -8.19 0.55 -1.54
N MET A 131 -7.63 0.50 -2.74
CA MET A 131 -7.06 1.70 -3.39
C MET A 131 -8.13 2.74 -3.74
N ARG A 132 -9.30 2.30 -4.20
CA ARG A 132 -10.44 3.20 -4.43
C ARG A 132 -10.86 3.87 -3.12
N ARG A 133 -11.04 3.08 -2.06
CA ARG A 133 -11.41 3.59 -0.73
C ARG A 133 -10.37 4.53 -0.14
N ALA A 134 -9.08 4.26 -0.34
CA ALA A 134 -8.01 5.17 0.10
C ALA A 134 -8.14 6.56 -0.58
N GLY A 135 -8.42 6.59 -1.88
CA GLY A 135 -8.68 7.84 -2.59
C GLY A 135 -9.94 8.56 -2.09
N GLU A 136 -11.02 7.83 -1.80
CA GLU A 136 -12.25 8.37 -1.25
C GLU A 136 -12.05 8.89 0.19
N TRP A 137 -11.31 8.13 1.00
CA TRP A 137 -10.97 8.54 2.35
C TRP A 137 -10.19 9.86 2.35
N LEU A 138 -9.15 9.98 1.53
CA LEU A 138 -8.39 11.23 1.37
C LEU A 138 -9.25 12.40 0.88
N SER A 139 -10.24 12.13 0.03
CA SER A 139 -11.17 13.15 -0.45
C SER A 139 -12.14 13.61 0.64
N ALA A 140 -12.54 12.70 1.54
CA ALA A 140 -13.40 13.01 2.68
C ALA A 140 -12.67 13.69 3.83
N HIS A 141 -11.31 13.63 3.87
CA HIS A 141 -10.47 14.24 4.89
C HIS A 141 -9.46 15.20 4.27
N PRO A 142 -9.91 16.32 3.72
CA PRO A 142 -9.02 17.27 3.03
C PRO A 142 -7.95 17.86 3.95
N GLU A 143 -8.22 17.91 5.26
CA GLU A 143 -7.29 18.40 6.29
C GLU A 143 -6.15 17.42 6.59
N TYR A 144 -6.33 16.12 6.29
CA TYR A 144 -5.32 15.10 6.57
C TYR A 144 -4.06 15.37 5.77
N ARG A 145 -2.98 15.74 6.48
CA ARG A 145 -1.67 16.06 5.90
C ARG A 145 -1.77 17.05 4.73
N SER A 146 -2.63 18.05 4.87
CA SER A 146 -2.78 19.14 3.88
C SER A 146 -1.49 19.95 3.69
N ASP A 147 -0.60 19.92 4.69
CA ASP A 147 0.76 20.46 4.66
C ASP A 147 1.63 19.83 3.56
N LEU A 148 1.30 18.61 3.10
CA LEU A 148 2.02 17.87 2.06
C LEU A 148 1.45 18.08 0.65
N VAL A 149 0.49 18.98 0.45
CA VAL A 149 0.04 19.35 -0.88
C VAL A 149 1.12 20.24 -1.50
N GLU A 150 1.66 19.84 -2.65
CA GLU A 150 2.59 20.67 -3.39
C GLU A 150 1.88 21.98 -3.78
N HIS A 151 2.35 23.10 -3.26
CA HIS A 151 1.98 24.39 -3.80
C HIS A 151 2.56 24.48 -5.21
N GLU A 152 1.73 24.78 -6.21
CA GLU A 152 2.21 25.10 -7.55
C GLU A 152 3.28 26.21 -7.42
N ALA A 153 4.54 25.85 -7.69
CA ALA A 153 5.55 26.87 -7.85
C ALA A 153 5.08 27.77 -9.00
N PRO A 154 5.01 29.08 -8.83
CA PRO A 154 4.56 29.96 -9.90
C PRO A 154 5.45 29.67 -11.11
N ALA A 155 4.81 29.37 -12.25
CA ALA A 155 5.49 29.10 -13.49
C ALA A 155 6.50 30.22 -13.71
N GLN A 156 7.79 29.90 -13.72
CA GLN A 156 8.83 30.83 -14.08
C GLN A 156 8.53 31.26 -15.51
N LYS A 157 7.98 32.46 -15.64
CA LYS A 157 7.94 33.15 -16.93
C LYS A 157 9.39 33.30 -17.36
N HIS A 158 9.82 32.45 -18.29
CA HIS A 158 11.02 32.75 -19.05
C HIS A 158 10.79 34.09 -19.75
N ALA A 159 11.37 35.13 -19.18
CA ALA A 159 11.52 36.37 -19.87
C ALA A 159 12.51 36.10 -21.01
N GLU A 160 11.96 35.97 -22.22
CA GLU A 160 12.74 36.14 -23.42
C GLU A 160 13.19 37.61 -23.47
N THR A 161 14.47 37.79 -23.48
CA THR A 161 15.14 39.03 -23.89
C THR A 161 16.07 38.69 -25.01
#